data_c08e9ae03b91b619bf57ad88771b7348
#
_entry.id   c08e9ae03b91b619bf57ad88771b7348
#
_cell.length_a   1.000
_cell.length_b   1.000
_cell.length_c   1.000
_cell.angle_alpha   90.00
_cell.angle_beta   90.00
_cell.angle_gamma   90.00
#
_symmetry.space_group_name_H-M   'P 1'
#
loop_
_entity.id
_entity.type
_entity.pdbx_description
1 polymer ?
#
loop_
_entity_poly.entity_id
_entity_poly.type
_entity_poly.pdbx_seq_one_letter_code
_entity_poly.pdbx_strand_id
1 'polypeptide(L)'
;MPRWPGPRRPSAPVTYVLMALCCGIFLLGPASGLNPVYGTGDELLAAQRAYFRHWGVVPAELFEGSPRAALTPATALFVHGTWVHLLGNMLFLYVFGVMTEERMGRVQFTLFYLGCGYLALLGYACANSGSAQSLVGASGAISAVLGAFLFLFPRARVTSLLPFLLFLPLRFPAWLVLPFWAALQWLAAGQASQGPGVAYLAHLVGFALGLLFAWARFGPATRVRAAPAPAPEGENQP
;
A
#
# COMPACT_ATOMS: atom_id res chain seq x y z
N MET A 1 -28.77 -28.12 -21.92
CA MET A 1 -28.72 -27.51 -20.56
C MET A 1 -27.63 -26.44 -20.57
N PRO A 2 -27.92 -25.19 -20.35
CA PRO A 2 -26.87 -24.15 -20.26
C PRO A 2 -26.04 -24.43 -19.02
N ARG A 3 -24.72 -24.56 -19.21
CA ARG A 3 -23.77 -24.67 -18.09
C ARG A 3 -23.71 -23.33 -17.38
N TRP A 4 -24.14 -23.30 -16.11
CA TRP A 4 -23.97 -22.15 -15.25
C TRP A 4 -22.47 -21.86 -15.12
N PRO A 5 -21.99 -20.63 -15.42
CA PRO A 5 -20.59 -20.30 -15.23
C PRO A 5 -20.29 -20.40 -13.73
N GLY A 6 -19.41 -21.33 -13.37
CA GLY A 6 -18.95 -21.45 -11.98
C GLY A 6 -18.36 -20.14 -11.46
N PRO A 7 -18.27 -19.96 -10.13
CA PRO A 7 -17.74 -18.74 -9.53
C PRO A 7 -16.34 -18.47 -10.13
N ARG A 8 -16.19 -17.31 -10.79
CA ARG A 8 -14.89 -16.88 -11.31
C ARG A 8 -13.94 -16.74 -10.13
N ARG A 9 -12.82 -17.45 -10.15
CA ARG A 9 -11.77 -17.23 -9.15
C ARG A 9 -11.31 -15.77 -9.26
N PRO A 10 -11.15 -15.07 -8.13
CA PRO A 10 -10.65 -13.70 -8.13
C PRO A 10 -9.33 -13.64 -8.91
N SER A 11 -9.25 -12.73 -9.88
CA SER A 11 -8.07 -12.57 -10.73
C SER A 11 -7.40 -11.25 -10.40
N ALA A 12 -6.42 -11.30 -9.49
CA ALA A 12 -5.63 -10.15 -9.06
C ALA A 12 -4.13 -10.37 -9.32
N PRO A 13 -3.71 -10.54 -10.60
CA PRO A 13 -2.33 -10.89 -10.92
C PRO A 13 -1.33 -9.81 -10.53
N VAL A 14 -1.70 -8.52 -10.54
CA VAL A 14 -0.80 -7.43 -10.15
C VAL A 14 -0.50 -7.52 -8.66
N THR A 15 -1.51 -7.75 -7.82
CA THR A 15 -1.34 -7.97 -6.38
C THR A 15 -0.34 -9.10 -6.11
N TYR A 16 -0.50 -10.25 -6.79
CA TYR A 16 0.42 -11.39 -6.61
C TYR A 16 1.82 -11.11 -7.14
N VAL A 17 1.95 -10.38 -8.27
CA VAL A 17 3.26 -9.98 -8.80
C VAL A 17 3.97 -9.03 -7.84
N LEU A 18 3.27 -8.03 -7.29
CA LEU A 18 3.84 -7.12 -6.29
C LEU A 18 4.31 -7.88 -5.03
N MET A 19 3.51 -8.82 -4.54
CA MET A 19 3.89 -9.68 -3.42
C MET A 19 5.13 -10.52 -3.75
N ALA A 20 5.17 -11.16 -4.92
CA ALA A 20 6.31 -11.97 -5.35
C ALA A 20 7.59 -11.13 -5.49
N LEU A 21 7.49 -9.91 -6.04
CA LEU A 21 8.62 -8.98 -6.13
C LEU A 21 9.15 -8.58 -4.75
N CYS A 22 8.26 -8.20 -3.82
CA CYS A 22 8.67 -7.86 -2.45
C CYS A 22 9.36 -9.04 -1.75
N CYS A 23 8.78 -10.25 -1.86
CA CYS A 23 9.37 -11.46 -1.29
C CYS A 23 10.72 -11.79 -1.93
N GLY A 24 10.81 -11.75 -3.27
CA GLY A 24 12.05 -12.03 -3.99
C GLY A 24 13.18 -11.05 -3.64
N ILE A 25 12.89 -9.74 -3.64
CA ILE A 25 13.85 -8.69 -3.26
C ILE A 25 14.30 -8.86 -1.81
N PHE A 26 13.39 -9.20 -0.90
CA PHE A 26 13.73 -9.43 0.50
C PHE A 26 14.61 -10.65 0.69
N LEU A 27 14.28 -11.78 0.03
CA LEU A 27 15.04 -13.03 0.15
C LEU A 27 16.45 -12.90 -0.43
N LEU A 28 16.60 -12.19 -1.55
CA LEU A 28 17.89 -11.95 -2.20
C LEU A 28 18.73 -10.88 -1.51
N GLY A 29 18.09 -9.95 -0.80
CA GLY A 29 18.74 -8.85 -0.09
C GLY A 29 19.31 -9.24 1.28
N PRO A 30 20.07 -8.33 1.91
CA PRO A 30 20.70 -8.59 3.22
C PRO A 30 19.69 -8.65 4.37
N ALA A 31 18.48 -8.09 4.20
CA ALA A 31 17.48 -8.00 5.26
C ALA A 31 16.91 -9.36 5.69
N SER A 32 16.93 -10.36 4.81
CA SER A 32 16.49 -11.72 5.12
C SER A 32 17.41 -12.43 6.09
N GLY A 33 18.71 -12.10 6.08
CA GLY A 33 19.76 -12.85 6.79
C GLY A 33 20.07 -14.22 6.17
N LEU A 34 19.45 -14.58 5.04
CA LEU A 34 19.59 -15.91 4.42
C LEU A 34 20.66 -15.95 3.32
N ASN A 35 20.99 -14.79 2.73
CA ASN A 35 21.95 -14.73 1.64
C ASN A 35 23.39 -14.59 2.17
N PRO A 36 24.24 -15.64 2.02
CA PRO A 36 25.57 -15.67 2.62
C PRO A 36 26.56 -14.66 2.02
N VAL A 37 26.26 -14.08 0.86
CA VAL A 37 27.08 -13.04 0.20
C VAL A 37 27.25 -11.81 1.10
N TYR A 38 26.32 -11.55 2.01
CA TYR A 38 26.34 -10.38 2.88
C TYR A 38 27.05 -10.63 4.24
N GLY A 39 27.68 -11.79 4.42
CA GLY A 39 28.34 -12.15 5.68
C GLY A 39 27.38 -12.37 6.84
N THR A 40 27.91 -12.30 8.06
CA THR A 40 27.17 -12.47 9.33
C THR A 40 27.58 -11.39 10.33
N GLY A 41 26.85 -11.25 11.45
CA GLY A 41 27.20 -10.31 12.51
C GLY A 41 27.32 -8.86 12.00
N ASP A 42 28.44 -8.22 12.30
CA ASP A 42 28.68 -6.81 11.95
C ASP A 42 28.75 -6.55 10.44
N GLU A 43 29.26 -7.50 9.66
CA GLU A 43 29.30 -7.42 8.20
C GLU A 43 27.89 -7.36 7.62
N LEU A 44 26.99 -8.24 8.09
CA LEU A 44 25.61 -8.26 7.68
C LEU A 44 24.89 -6.94 8.05
N LEU A 45 25.13 -6.42 9.25
CA LEU A 45 24.55 -5.15 9.70
C LEU A 45 25.04 -3.98 8.85
N ALA A 46 26.31 -3.95 8.50
CA ALA A 46 26.86 -2.94 7.59
C ALA A 46 26.26 -3.04 6.19
N ALA A 47 26.12 -4.25 5.66
CA ALA A 47 25.48 -4.50 4.37
C ALA A 47 24.00 -4.07 4.38
N GLN A 48 23.26 -4.34 5.43
CA GLN A 48 21.86 -3.90 5.59
C GLN A 48 21.74 -2.37 5.59
N ARG A 49 22.59 -1.68 6.35
CA ARG A 49 22.59 -0.20 6.38
C ARG A 49 22.89 0.40 5.00
N ALA A 50 23.91 -0.13 4.31
CA ALA A 50 24.26 0.30 2.96
C ALA A 50 23.12 0.06 1.97
N TYR A 51 22.48 -1.12 2.05
CA TYR A 51 21.37 -1.50 1.20
C TYR A 51 20.14 -0.59 1.39
N PHE A 52 19.76 -0.33 2.64
CA PHE A 52 18.61 0.55 2.94
C PHE A 52 18.89 1.99 2.55
N ARG A 53 20.12 2.49 2.74
CA ARG A 53 20.49 3.83 2.26
C ARG A 53 20.50 3.92 0.74
N HIS A 54 20.86 2.83 0.05
CA HIS A 54 20.91 2.80 -1.41
C HIS A 54 19.53 2.77 -2.06
N TRP A 55 18.61 1.94 -1.55
CA TRP A 55 17.31 1.67 -2.16
C TRP A 55 16.13 2.34 -1.45
N GLY A 56 16.32 2.76 -0.22
CA GLY A 56 15.32 3.46 0.60
C GLY A 56 15.35 4.97 0.39
N VAL A 57 14.31 5.62 0.87
CA VAL A 57 14.23 7.09 0.91
C VAL A 57 15.02 7.59 2.10
N VAL A 58 16.04 8.40 1.87
CA VAL A 58 16.71 9.20 2.89
C VAL A 58 16.23 10.64 2.71
N PRO A 59 15.36 11.17 3.60
CA PRO A 59 14.75 12.49 3.39
C PRO A 59 15.76 13.60 3.19
N ALA A 60 16.84 13.62 3.96
CA ALA A 60 17.89 14.63 3.82
C ALA A 60 18.60 14.62 2.46
N GLU A 61 18.70 13.45 1.80
CA GLU A 61 19.33 13.29 0.50
C GLU A 61 18.35 13.48 -0.68
N LEU A 62 17.06 13.34 -0.44
CA LEU A 62 16.04 13.33 -1.50
C LEU A 62 15.97 14.65 -2.26
N PHE A 63 16.22 15.77 -1.57
CA PHE A 63 16.11 17.12 -2.13
C PHE A 63 17.45 17.72 -2.59
N GLU A 64 18.54 16.98 -2.54
CA GLU A 64 19.86 17.42 -3.00
C GLU A 64 20.02 17.44 -4.54
N GLY A 65 18.96 17.11 -5.29
CA GLY A 65 18.93 17.17 -6.76
C GLY A 65 19.55 15.98 -7.46
N SER A 66 19.87 14.89 -6.76
CA SER A 66 20.36 13.65 -7.37
C SER A 66 19.23 12.90 -8.10
N PRO A 67 19.37 12.56 -9.41
CA PRO A 67 18.41 11.74 -10.12
C PRO A 67 18.13 10.38 -9.45
N ARG A 68 19.15 9.80 -8.84
CA ARG A 68 19.02 8.56 -8.08
C ARG A 68 18.12 8.74 -6.86
N ALA A 69 18.32 9.82 -6.08
CA ALA A 69 17.52 10.09 -4.91
C ALA A 69 16.02 10.25 -5.28
N ALA A 70 15.70 10.88 -6.40
CA ALA A 70 14.36 11.01 -6.93
C ALA A 70 13.68 9.66 -7.27
N LEU A 71 14.45 8.61 -7.55
CA LEU A 71 13.91 7.26 -7.80
C LEU A 71 13.68 6.46 -6.53
N THR A 72 14.30 6.85 -5.39
CA THR A 72 14.22 6.06 -4.15
C THR A 72 12.80 5.90 -3.60
N PRO A 73 11.82 6.83 -3.75
CA PRO A 73 10.45 6.56 -3.36
C PRO A 73 9.79 5.40 -4.13
N ALA A 74 10.21 5.14 -5.38
CA ALA A 74 9.72 4.00 -6.15
C ALA A 74 10.39 2.69 -5.73
N THR A 75 11.72 2.69 -5.54
CA THR A 75 12.47 1.48 -5.16
C THR A 75 12.19 1.04 -3.73
N ALA A 76 12.04 1.99 -2.81
CA ALA A 76 11.74 1.75 -1.40
C ALA A 76 10.45 0.95 -1.17
N LEU A 77 9.47 1.05 -2.08
CA LEU A 77 8.21 0.30 -2.01
C LEU A 77 8.41 -1.22 -2.01
N PHE A 78 9.52 -1.71 -2.54
CA PHE A 78 9.80 -3.14 -2.66
C PHE A 78 10.77 -3.66 -1.61
N VAL A 79 11.42 -2.77 -0.86
CA VAL A 79 12.41 -3.10 0.17
C VAL A 79 11.74 -3.25 1.53
N HIS A 80 12.11 -4.27 2.29
CA HIS A 80 11.58 -4.51 3.63
C HIS A 80 12.71 -4.74 4.64
N GLY A 81 12.56 -4.16 5.83
CA GLY A 81 13.62 -4.16 6.84
C GLY A 81 13.68 -5.44 7.69
N THR A 82 12.56 -6.16 7.86
CA THR A 82 12.47 -7.35 8.70
C THR A 82 11.42 -8.32 8.16
N TRP A 83 11.48 -9.58 8.62
CA TRP A 83 10.47 -10.59 8.31
C TRP A 83 9.06 -10.17 8.72
N VAL A 84 8.89 -9.62 9.92
CA VAL A 84 7.58 -9.16 10.42
C VAL A 84 7.06 -8.01 9.54
N HIS A 85 7.94 -7.10 9.12
CA HIS A 85 7.59 -6.00 8.23
C HIS A 85 7.13 -6.50 6.86
N LEU A 86 7.86 -7.46 6.26
CA LEU A 86 7.45 -8.08 5.00
C LEU A 86 6.11 -8.81 5.13
N LEU A 87 6.00 -9.74 6.08
CA LEU A 87 4.81 -10.58 6.23
C LEU A 87 3.55 -9.76 6.55
N GLY A 88 3.68 -8.74 7.38
CA GLY A 88 2.59 -7.81 7.65
C GLY A 88 2.12 -7.09 6.39
N ASN A 89 3.06 -6.54 5.60
CA ASN A 89 2.73 -5.90 4.32
C ASN A 89 2.08 -6.87 3.34
N MET A 90 2.60 -8.08 3.19
CA MET A 90 2.04 -9.08 2.27
C MET A 90 0.63 -9.51 2.69
N LEU A 91 0.39 -9.68 3.99
CA LEU A 91 -0.94 -9.99 4.52
C LEU A 91 -1.96 -8.88 4.17
N PHE A 92 -1.61 -7.62 4.45
CA PHE A 92 -2.50 -6.50 4.15
C PHE A 92 -2.71 -6.32 2.65
N LEU A 93 -1.66 -6.46 1.85
CA LEU A 93 -1.75 -6.38 0.38
C LEU A 93 -2.64 -7.50 -0.17
N TYR A 94 -2.52 -8.73 0.35
CA TYR A 94 -3.39 -9.83 -0.05
C TYR A 94 -4.85 -9.58 0.31
N VAL A 95 -5.14 -9.22 1.56
CA VAL A 95 -6.52 -9.06 2.06
C VAL A 95 -7.25 -7.92 1.36
N PHE A 96 -6.60 -6.80 1.15
CA PHE A 96 -7.23 -5.59 0.63
C PHE A 96 -6.94 -5.35 -0.86
N GLY A 97 -5.74 -5.75 -1.33
CA GLY A 97 -5.30 -5.51 -2.70
C GLY A 97 -6.09 -6.30 -3.72
N VAL A 98 -6.35 -7.59 -3.46
CA VAL A 98 -7.08 -8.47 -4.38
C VAL A 98 -8.43 -7.87 -4.80
N MET A 99 -9.27 -7.51 -3.83
CA MET A 99 -10.59 -6.93 -4.13
C MET A 99 -10.49 -5.54 -4.76
N THR A 100 -9.49 -4.75 -4.37
CA THR A 100 -9.28 -3.41 -4.92
C THR A 100 -8.81 -3.48 -6.36
N GLU A 101 -7.89 -4.41 -6.70
CA GLU A 101 -7.44 -4.65 -8.07
C GLU A 101 -8.60 -5.13 -8.95
N GLU A 102 -9.41 -6.07 -8.49
CA GLU A 102 -10.59 -6.54 -9.22
C GLU A 102 -11.56 -5.40 -9.56
N ARG A 103 -11.74 -4.46 -8.63
CA ARG A 103 -12.63 -3.32 -8.81
C ARG A 103 -12.05 -2.25 -9.73
N MET A 104 -10.74 -1.99 -9.65
CA MET A 104 -10.05 -0.98 -10.44
C MET A 104 -9.64 -1.47 -11.83
N GLY A 105 -9.35 -2.75 -11.96
CA GLY A 105 -8.64 -3.34 -13.09
C GLY A 105 -7.12 -3.18 -12.98
N ARG A 106 -6.40 -4.04 -13.68
CA ARG A 106 -4.94 -4.23 -13.55
C ARG A 106 -4.12 -2.95 -13.76
N VAL A 107 -4.36 -2.26 -14.86
CA VAL A 107 -3.59 -1.06 -15.23
C VAL A 107 -3.81 0.07 -14.23
N GLN A 108 -5.07 0.35 -13.90
CA GLN A 108 -5.39 1.41 -12.96
C GLN A 108 -4.87 1.10 -11.56
N PHE A 109 -4.96 -0.16 -11.11
CA PHE A 109 -4.43 -0.58 -9.82
C PHE A 109 -2.90 -0.44 -9.76
N THR A 110 -2.18 -0.81 -10.83
CA THR A 110 -0.71 -0.66 -10.89
C THR A 110 -0.31 0.81 -10.77
N LEU A 111 -0.91 1.69 -11.59
CA LEU A 111 -0.60 3.13 -11.56
C LEU A 111 -0.99 3.76 -10.22
N PHE A 112 -2.13 3.37 -9.68
CA PHE A 112 -2.60 3.80 -8.38
C PHE A 112 -1.64 3.39 -7.26
N TYR A 113 -1.25 2.11 -7.20
CA TYR A 113 -0.37 1.56 -6.16
C TYR A 113 1.00 2.24 -6.18
N LEU A 114 1.63 2.32 -7.35
CA LEU A 114 2.95 2.93 -7.49
C LEU A 114 2.89 4.45 -7.27
N GLY A 115 1.91 5.14 -7.84
CA GLY A 115 1.78 6.58 -7.72
C GLY A 115 1.45 7.04 -6.30
N CYS A 116 0.46 6.43 -5.65
CA CYS A 116 0.12 6.76 -4.26
C CYS A 116 1.23 6.37 -3.30
N GLY A 117 1.93 5.24 -3.54
CA GLY A 117 3.07 4.81 -2.74
C GLY A 117 4.23 5.79 -2.84
N TYR A 118 4.58 6.22 -4.05
CA TYR A 118 5.59 7.25 -4.29
C TYR A 118 5.25 8.56 -3.57
N LEU A 119 4.02 9.05 -3.73
CA LEU A 119 3.56 10.28 -3.10
C LEU A 119 3.48 10.17 -1.57
N ALA A 120 3.15 9.02 -1.03
CA ALA A 120 3.13 8.80 0.42
C ALA A 120 4.53 8.91 1.03
N LEU A 121 5.54 8.30 0.39
CA LEU A 121 6.93 8.40 0.82
C LEU A 121 7.50 9.81 0.62
N LEU A 122 7.15 10.47 -0.48
CA LEU A 122 7.51 11.86 -0.73
C LEU A 122 6.90 12.80 0.33
N GLY A 123 5.62 12.62 0.66
CA GLY A 123 4.95 13.41 1.71
C GLY A 123 5.61 13.24 3.08
N TYR A 124 6.02 12.02 3.42
CA TYR A 124 6.82 11.79 4.63
C TYR A 124 8.17 12.52 4.57
N ALA A 125 8.88 12.42 3.44
CA ALA A 125 10.19 13.03 3.27
C ALA A 125 10.12 14.57 3.35
N CYS A 126 9.09 15.19 2.77
CA CYS A 126 8.86 16.64 2.87
C CYS A 126 8.68 17.08 4.33
N ALA A 127 7.93 16.32 5.13
CA ALA A 127 7.70 16.64 6.54
C ALA A 127 8.90 16.36 7.45
N ASN A 128 9.86 15.54 6.98
CA ASN A 128 11.03 15.09 7.74
C ASN A 128 12.34 15.34 6.97
N SER A 129 12.42 16.45 6.23
CA SER A 129 13.51 16.75 5.29
C SER A 129 14.93 16.73 5.87
N GLY A 130 15.08 16.92 7.18
CA GLY A 130 16.37 16.83 7.88
C GLY A 130 16.74 15.42 8.35
N SER A 131 15.88 14.40 8.13
CA SER A 131 16.14 13.05 8.62
C SER A 131 17.14 12.31 7.73
N ALA A 132 18.19 11.77 8.36
CA ALA A 132 19.18 10.90 7.72
C ALA A 132 18.78 9.40 7.78
N GLN A 133 17.62 9.07 8.32
CA GLN A 133 17.16 7.69 8.43
C GLN A 133 16.55 7.21 7.12
N SER A 134 16.92 5.99 6.71
CA SER A 134 16.37 5.35 5.52
C SER A 134 14.96 4.84 5.78
N LEU A 135 14.01 5.24 4.95
CA LEU A 135 12.64 4.75 4.93
C LEU A 135 12.45 3.72 3.82
N VAL A 136 11.93 2.55 4.17
CA VAL A 136 11.64 1.44 3.25
C VAL A 136 10.28 0.81 3.58
N GLY A 137 9.64 0.23 2.60
CA GLY A 137 8.42 -0.57 2.75
C GLY A 137 7.29 -0.18 1.82
N ALA A 138 6.50 -1.18 1.47
CA ALA A 138 5.28 -1.05 0.68
C ALA A 138 4.13 -0.34 1.41
N SER A 139 4.29 -0.10 2.72
CA SER A 139 3.18 0.23 3.62
C SER A 139 2.46 1.54 3.28
N GLY A 140 3.14 2.53 2.71
CA GLY A 140 2.50 3.76 2.20
C GLY A 140 1.54 3.49 1.04
N ALA A 141 1.94 2.64 0.08
CA ALA A 141 1.10 2.20 -1.03
C ALA A 141 -0.06 1.32 -0.55
N ILE A 142 0.21 0.40 0.39
CA ILE A 142 -0.80 -0.46 1.01
C ILE A 142 -1.82 0.39 1.79
N SER A 143 -1.38 1.42 2.48
CA SER A 143 -2.27 2.38 3.15
C SER A 143 -3.20 3.08 2.16
N ALA A 144 -2.72 3.40 0.95
CA ALA A 144 -3.58 3.90 -0.11
C ALA A 144 -4.61 2.86 -0.56
N VAL A 145 -4.20 1.59 -0.65
CA VAL A 145 -5.15 0.49 -0.92
C VAL A 145 -6.23 0.41 0.17
N LEU A 146 -5.85 0.57 1.46
CA LEU A 146 -6.82 0.59 2.58
C LEU A 146 -7.79 1.76 2.47
N GLY A 147 -7.31 2.97 2.14
CA GLY A 147 -8.15 4.15 1.93
C GLY A 147 -9.14 3.95 0.78
N ALA A 148 -8.67 3.42 -0.36
CA ALA A 148 -9.52 3.10 -1.50
C ALA A 148 -10.52 1.98 -1.16
N PHE A 149 -10.10 0.94 -0.45
CA PHE A 149 -10.96 -0.16 -0.01
C PHE A 149 -12.10 0.33 0.89
N LEU A 150 -11.80 1.25 1.82
CA LEU A 150 -12.82 1.85 2.67
C LEU A 150 -13.95 2.51 1.85
N PHE A 151 -13.59 3.24 0.79
CA PHE A 151 -14.57 3.87 -0.08
C PHE A 151 -15.35 2.86 -0.95
N LEU A 152 -14.64 1.89 -1.52
CA LEU A 152 -15.21 0.92 -2.47
C LEU A 152 -16.06 -0.14 -1.76
N PHE A 153 -15.65 -0.57 -0.58
CA PHE A 153 -16.22 -1.71 0.14
C PHE A 153 -16.48 -1.43 1.63
N PRO A 154 -17.18 -0.34 2.00
CA PRO A 154 -17.32 0.08 3.40
C PRO A 154 -17.97 -0.97 4.31
N ARG A 155 -18.84 -1.82 3.75
CA ARG A 155 -19.56 -2.87 4.49
C ARG A 155 -18.90 -4.24 4.41
N ALA A 156 -17.77 -4.39 3.69
CA ALA A 156 -17.03 -5.64 3.67
C ALA A 156 -16.57 -6.02 5.08
N ARG A 157 -16.69 -7.29 5.42
CA ARG A 157 -16.30 -7.78 6.75
C ARG A 157 -14.82 -8.16 6.74
N VAL A 158 -14.05 -7.46 7.56
CA VAL A 158 -12.61 -7.69 7.76
C VAL A 158 -12.44 -8.53 9.02
N THR A 159 -11.73 -9.66 8.89
CA THR A 159 -11.34 -10.45 10.06
C THR A 159 -10.19 -9.76 10.76
N SER A 160 -10.41 -9.33 11.98
CA SER A 160 -9.43 -8.64 12.82
C SER A 160 -9.02 -9.56 13.96
N LEU A 161 -7.71 -9.72 14.13
CA LEU A 161 -7.14 -10.45 15.26
C LEU A 161 -6.78 -9.43 16.35
N LEU A 162 -7.51 -9.46 17.46
CA LEU A 162 -7.33 -8.52 18.55
C LEU A 162 -6.39 -9.15 19.60
N PRO A 163 -5.17 -8.62 19.81
CA PRO A 163 -4.20 -9.19 20.74
C PRO A 163 -4.73 -9.32 22.17
N PHE A 164 -5.49 -8.33 22.64
CA PHE A 164 -6.07 -8.32 23.99
C PHE A 164 -7.22 -9.33 24.18
N LEU A 165 -7.71 -9.94 23.09
CA LEU A 165 -8.69 -11.03 23.11
C LEU A 165 -8.05 -12.36 22.65
N LEU A 166 -6.80 -12.60 23.01
CA LEU A 166 -6.06 -13.83 22.66
C LEU A 166 -6.10 -14.16 21.16
N PHE A 167 -6.02 -13.11 20.30
CA PHE A 167 -6.11 -13.23 18.86
C PHE A 167 -7.41 -13.86 18.33
N LEU A 168 -8.49 -13.76 19.09
CA LEU A 168 -9.80 -14.23 18.63
C LEU A 168 -10.17 -13.55 17.30
N PRO A 169 -10.48 -14.32 16.23
CA PRO A 169 -10.83 -13.75 14.94
C PRO A 169 -12.24 -13.17 14.96
N LEU A 170 -12.36 -11.87 15.10
CA LEU A 170 -13.63 -11.15 15.04
C LEU A 170 -13.79 -10.48 13.68
N ARG A 171 -15.04 -10.42 13.20
CA ARG A 171 -15.37 -9.84 11.89
C ARG A 171 -16.10 -8.52 12.06
N PHE A 172 -15.43 -7.45 11.76
CA PHE A 172 -15.98 -6.09 11.77
C PHE A 172 -16.09 -5.50 10.37
N PRO A 173 -17.03 -4.58 10.12
CA PRO A 173 -17.13 -3.91 8.83
C PRO A 173 -15.93 -2.97 8.61
N ALA A 174 -15.51 -2.83 7.36
CA ALA A 174 -14.36 -1.99 6.98
C ALA A 174 -14.50 -0.54 7.43
N TRP A 175 -15.74 0.02 7.41
CA TRP A 175 -16.02 1.39 7.88
C TRP A 175 -15.69 1.62 9.36
N LEU A 176 -15.60 0.57 10.16
CA LEU A 176 -15.18 0.65 11.56
C LEU A 176 -13.68 0.42 11.72
N VAL A 177 -13.18 -0.67 11.10
CA VAL A 177 -11.78 -1.10 11.29
C VAL A 177 -10.78 -0.12 10.71
N LEU A 178 -11.02 0.35 9.47
CA LEU A 178 -10.02 1.15 8.76
C LEU A 178 -9.90 2.59 9.29
N PRO A 179 -10.99 3.31 9.65
CA PRO A 179 -10.85 4.58 10.35
C PRO A 179 -10.22 4.45 11.73
N PHE A 180 -10.55 3.38 12.47
CA PHE A 180 -9.89 3.09 13.75
C PHE A 180 -8.39 2.85 13.58
N TRP A 181 -7.99 2.05 12.59
CA TRP A 181 -6.59 1.86 12.23
C TRP A 181 -5.90 3.20 11.88
N ALA A 182 -6.53 4.05 11.07
CA ALA A 182 -5.99 5.35 10.71
C ALA A 182 -5.83 6.27 11.93
N ALA A 183 -6.80 6.26 12.87
CA ALA A 183 -6.71 6.99 14.11
C ALA A 183 -5.52 6.52 14.98
N LEU A 184 -5.26 5.21 15.05
CA LEU A 184 -4.08 4.67 15.74
C LEU A 184 -2.78 5.13 15.08
N GLN A 185 -2.72 5.21 13.73
CA GLN A 185 -1.56 5.75 13.01
C GLN A 185 -1.35 7.23 13.35
N TRP A 186 -2.42 8.01 13.44
CA TRP A 186 -2.36 9.43 13.82
C TRP A 186 -1.82 9.62 15.24
N LEU A 187 -2.33 8.87 16.20
CA LEU A 187 -1.87 8.92 17.60
C LEU A 187 -0.40 8.51 17.69
N ALA A 188 0.00 7.46 16.98
CA ALA A 188 1.38 6.98 16.98
C ALA A 188 2.34 7.99 16.31
N ALA A 189 1.90 8.66 15.23
CA ALA A 189 2.69 9.72 14.58
C ALA A 189 2.98 10.90 15.53
N GLY A 190 2.02 11.26 16.38
CA GLY A 190 2.19 12.33 17.39
C GLY A 190 3.12 11.96 18.54
N GLN A 191 3.36 10.67 18.78
CA GLN A 191 4.22 10.17 19.86
C GLN A 191 5.60 9.72 19.37
N ALA A 192 5.81 9.60 18.05
CA ALA A 192 7.08 9.19 17.48
C ALA A 192 8.15 10.26 17.76
N SER A 193 8.93 10.05 18.83
CA SER A 193 10.22 10.70 18.97
C SER A 193 11.12 10.31 17.79
N GLN A 194 12.11 11.14 17.43
CA GLN A 194 12.97 11.01 16.25
C GLN A 194 13.89 9.76 16.26
N GLY A 195 13.33 8.57 16.55
CA GLY A 195 14.03 7.30 16.55
C GLY A 195 13.70 6.45 15.32
N PRO A 196 14.44 5.34 15.08
CA PRO A 196 14.13 4.38 14.03
C PRO A 196 12.75 3.77 14.31
N GLY A 197 11.75 4.19 13.54
CA GLY A 197 10.36 3.84 13.79
C GLY A 197 9.55 3.67 12.51
N VAL A 198 8.32 3.26 12.72
CA VAL A 198 7.33 3.13 11.64
C VAL A 198 6.99 4.52 11.13
N ALA A 199 6.97 4.67 9.80
CA ALA A 199 6.62 5.94 9.15
C ALA A 199 5.10 6.18 9.15
N TYR A 200 4.54 6.40 10.33
CA TYR A 200 3.09 6.59 10.51
C TYR A 200 2.51 7.69 9.62
N LEU A 201 3.27 8.77 9.40
CA LEU A 201 2.83 9.86 8.51
C LEU A 201 2.71 9.38 7.05
N ALA A 202 3.63 8.53 6.55
CA ALA A 202 3.49 7.95 5.21
C ALA A 202 2.23 7.10 5.08
N HIS A 203 1.84 6.39 6.16
CA HIS A 203 0.59 5.63 6.19
C HIS A 203 -0.63 6.55 6.10
N LEU A 204 -0.66 7.64 6.84
CA LEU A 204 -1.77 8.61 6.82
C LEU A 204 -1.89 9.29 5.47
N VAL A 205 -0.77 9.74 4.89
CA VAL A 205 -0.75 10.34 3.55
C VAL A 205 -1.24 9.34 2.51
N GLY A 206 -0.72 8.11 2.53
CA GLY A 206 -1.16 7.04 1.65
C GLY A 206 -2.66 6.78 1.76
N PHE A 207 -3.17 6.59 2.98
CA PHE A 207 -4.60 6.35 3.23
C PHE A 207 -5.49 7.48 2.70
N ALA A 208 -5.12 8.73 2.95
CA ALA A 208 -5.85 9.89 2.45
C ALA A 208 -5.83 9.94 0.91
N LEU A 209 -4.67 9.74 0.28
CA LEU A 209 -4.54 9.69 -1.19
C LEU A 209 -5.43 8.59 -1.80
N GLY A 210 -5.43 7.41 -1.19
CA GLY A 210 -6.25 6.29 -1.66
C GLY A 210 -7.75 6.54 -1.55
N LEU A 211 -8.19 7.12 -0.43
CA LEU A 211 -9.59 7.49 -0.21
C LEU A 211 -10.03 8.56 -1.23
N LEU A 212 -9.23 9.61 -1.41
CA LEU A 212 -9.50 10.70 -2.35
C LEU A 212 -9.51 10.21 -3.80
N PHE A 213 -8.56 9.36 -4.19
CA PHE A 213 -8.53 8.75 -5.52
C PHE A 213 -9.81 7.95 -5.79
N ALA A 214 -10.19 7.08 -4.85
CA ALA A 214 -11.38 6.26 -5.02
C ALA A 214 -12.66 7.11 -5.06
N TRP A 215 -12.75 8.14 -4.24
CA TRP A 215 -13.86 9.10 -4.27
C TRP A 215 -13.93 9.83 -5.63
N ALA A 216 -12.82 10.37 -6.11
CA ALA A 216 -12.78 11.08 -7.38
C ALA A 216 -13.11 10.18 -8.57
N ARG A 217 -12.65 8.91 -8.56
CA ARG A 217 -12.77 7.99 -9.69
C ARG A 217 -14.08 7.21 -9.71
N PHE A 218 -14.66 6.91 -8.56
CA PHE A 218 -15.81 6.01 -8.40
C PHE A 218 -17.00 6.66 -7.65
N GLY A 219 -16.91 7.94 -7.32
CA GLY A 219 -17.96 8.68 -6.64
C GLY A 219 -19.19 8.95 -7.52
N PRO A 220 -20.28 9.49 -6.95
CA PRO A 220 -21.55 9.69 -7.64
C PRO A 220 -21.44 10.53 -8.92
N ALA A 221 -20.62 11.57 -8.91
CA ALA A 221 -20.43 12.46 -10.07
C ALA A 221 -19.87 11.74 -11.31
N THR A 222 -19.08 10.69 -11.13
CA THR A 222 -18.54 9.88 -12.23
C THR A 222 -19.56 8.88 -12.76
N ARG A 223 -20.52 8.44 -11.93
CA ARG A 223 -21.60 7.53 -12.33
C ARG A 223 -22.59 8.23 -13.26
N VAL A 224 -22.89 9.52 -13.02
CA VAL A 224 -23.80 10.32 -13.86
C VAL A 224 -23.23 10.53 -15.27
N ARG A 225 -21.91 10.67 -15.41
CA ARG A 225 -21.23 10.79 -16.70
C ARG A 225 -21.19 9.50 -17.53
N ALA A 226 -21.31 8.37 -16.90
CA ALA A 226 -21.26 7.05 -17.54
C ALA A 226 -22.64 6.47 -17.88
N ALA A 227 -23.74 7.14 -17.53
CA ALA A 227 -25.07 6.73 -17.95
C ALA A 227 -25.20 6.95 -19.46
N PRO A 228 -25.60 5.92 -20.25
CA PRO A 228 -25.87 6.11 -21.67
C PRO A 228 -26.99 7.14 -21.81
N ALA A 229 -26.87 7.99 -22.84
CA ALA A 229 -27.96 8.89 -23.23
C ALA A 229 -29.23 8.05 -23.44
N PRO A 230 -30.40 8.53 -22.98
CA PRO A 230 -31.66 7.85 -23.28
C PRO A 230 -31.76 7.68 -24.79
N ALA A 231 -32.12 6.45 -25.23
CA ALA A 231 -32.38 6.21 -26.66
C ALA A 231 -33.42 7.24 -27.16
N PRO A 232 -33.26 7.78 -28.38
CA PRO A 232 -34.27 8.69 -28.94
C PRO A 232 -35.60 7.93 -28.93
N GLU A 233 -36.60 8.55 -28.32
CA GLU A 233 -37.97 8.07 -28.37
C GLU A 233 -38.35 7.89 -29.84
N GLY A 234 -38.68 6.67 -30.24
CA GLY A 234 -39.04 6.35 -31.60
C GLY A 234 -40.23 7.23 -32.01
N GLU A 235 -40.00 8.03 -33.06
CA GLU A 235 -41.04 8.72 -33.78
C GLU A 235 -42.04 7.64 -34.22
N ASN A 236 -43.20 7.59 -33.55
CA ASN A 236 -44.37 6.90 -34.05
C ASN A 236 -44.76 7.55 -35.34
N GLN A 237 -44.38 6.97 -36.48
CA GLN A 237 -44.98 7.32 -37.76
C GLN A 237 -46.41 6.71 -37.82
N PRO A 238 -47.37 7.52 -38.34
CA PRO A 238 -48.77 7.15 -38.44
C PRO A 238 -49.06 6.02 -39.45
#